data_ab134d404aa685ef82ef9031b1783512
#
_entry.id   ab134d404aa685ef82ef9031b1783512
#
_cell.length_a   1.000
_cell.length_b   1.000
_cell.length_c   1.000
_cell.angle_alpha   90.00
_cell.angle_beta   90.00
_cell.angle_gamma   90.00
#
_symmetry.space_group_name_H-M   'P 1'
#
loop_
_entity.id
_entity.type
_entity.pdbx_description
1 polymer ?
#
loop_
_entity_poly.entity_id
_entity_poly.type
_entity_poly.pdbx_seq_one_letter_code
_entity_poly.pdbx_strand_id
1 'polypeptide(L)'
;MKNKKKMCFGVIIGTRAYFNSELAKDVRKQLLETLTKEGYDYVILPEDATPTGSSSIETREDGLKCAKLFRENRERIDGIIVSLPNFGFEIGIINAISVADLNVPVLVQACDDENDKVDLDSRRDAFCGKISVCNNLYQYGIPFTDTTLHTYSIYSDLLAADINKFAAICRVVNGLRHARIGAIGTRPAGFQTVRASEKLLQASGITVIPVDLSEILAAAHKIEDTDEVLQAKLKEIRQYAVVPEQYSDKLVLQAKFGVAVEKWMEANEIDAVAIQCWDSLEQNYGCAACVTMSMLSEKLIPAACEVDIAGAVSMYALTLASGCPSA
;
A
#
# COMPACT_ATOMS: atom_id res chain seq x y z
N MET A 1 -5.23 9.30 -13.56
CA MET A 1 -4.48 9.03 -12.31
C MET A 1 -5.39 9.33 -11.13
N LYS A 2 -5.75 8.31 -10.31
CA LYS A 2 -6.40 8.58 -9.02
C LYS A 2 -5.47 9.54 -8.26
N ASN A 3 -5.98 10.69 -7.80
CA ASN A 3 -5.20 11.64 -6.99
C ASN A 3 -4.49 10.84 -5.89
N LYS A 4 -3.15 10.85 -5.85
CA LYS A 4 -2.40 10.15 -4.80
C LYS A 4 -2.77 10.81 -3.47
N LYS A 5 -3.69 10.16 -2.74
CA LYS A 5 -4.04 10.54 -1.37
C LYS A 5 -2.75 10.52 -0.55
N LYS A 6 -2.51 11.58 0.21
CA LYS A 6 -1.37 11.64 1.13
C LYS A 6 -1.54 10.56 2.19
N MET A 7 -0.49 9.76 2.44
CA MET A 7 -0.49 8.72 3.47
C MET A 7 -0.78 9.33 4.84
N CYS A 8 -1.69 8.73 5.60
CA CYS A 8 -2.15 9.22 6.90
C CYS A 8 -2.06 8.09 7.94
N PHE A 9 -1.40 8.37 9.07
CA PHE A 9 -1.26 7.41 10.16
C PHE A 9 -2.17 7.75 11.34
N GLY A 10 -2.84 6.75 11.90
CA GLY A 10 -3.37 6.82 13.26
C GLY A 10 -2.20 6.75 14.25
N VAL A 11 -2.06 7.73 15.14
CA VAL A 11 -0.95 7.79 16.09
C VAL A 11 -1.45 7.53 17.50
N ILE A 12 -0.80 6.59 18.18
CA ILE A 12 -1.02 6.25 19.58
C ILE A 12 0.27 6.56 20.36
N ILE A 13 0.17 7.45 21.35
CA ILE A 13 1.23 7.64 22.34
C ILE A 13 0.82 6.83 23.58
N GLY A 14 1.54 5.76 23.87
CA GLY A 14 1.24 4.88 25.00
C GLY A 14 2.09 5.24 26.21
N THR A 15 1.50 5.64 27.32
CA THR A 15 2.19 5.91 28.57
C THR A 15 1.46 5.24 29.73
N ARG A 16 2.05 5.27 30.90
CA ARG A 16 1.47 4.75 32.15
C ARG A 16 1.64 5.80 33.23
N ALA A 17 0.59 6.08 33.99
CA ALA A 17 0.51 7.12 35.03
C ALA A 17 1.65 7.09 36.08
N TYR A 18 2.32 5.96 36.21
CA TYR A 18 3.51 5.80 37.08
C TYR A 18 4.74 6.61 36.58
N PHE A 19 4.82 6.87 35.29
CA PHE A 19 5.94 7.58 34.66
C PHE A 19 5.64 9.05 34.45
N ASN A 20 6.70 9.85 34.30
CA ASN A 20 6.58 11.27 34.03
C ASN A 20 5.85 11.54 32.70
N SER A 21 4.70 12.23 32.77
CA SER A 21 3.88 12.56 31.61
C SER A 21 4.54 13.53 30.61
N GLU A 22 5.52 14.33 31.06
CA GLU A 22 6.26 15.25 30.18
C GLU A 22 7.01 14.47 29.09
N LEU A 23 7.53 13.27 29.41
CA LEU A 23 8.16 12.38 28.43
C LEU A 23 7.19 12.01 27.27
N ALA A 24 5.91 11.86 27.56
CA ALA A 24 4.90 11.58 26.56
C ALA A 24 4.57 12.81 25.70
N LYS A 25 4.53 14.00 26.29
CA LYS A 25 4.33 15.26 25.55
C LYS A 25 5.49 15.52 24.59
N ASP A 26 6.73 15.34 25.05
CA ASP A 26 7.91 15.52 24.23
C ASP A 26 7.94 14.55 23.05
N VAL A 27 7.69 13.27 23.29
CA VAL A 27 7.67 12.24 22.24
C VAL A 27 6.54 12.49 21.25
N ARG A 28 5.35 12.89 21.72
CA ARG A 28 4.26 13.29 20.85
C ARG A 28 4.69 14.39 19.88
N LYS A 29 5.25 15.47 20.40
CA LYS A 29 5.72 16.60 19.60
C LYS A 29 6.76 16.15 18.56
N GLN A 30 7.79 15.45 19.00
CA GLN A 30 8.88 14.97 18.16
C GLN A 30 8.38 14.03 17.04
N LEU A 31 7.48 13.11 17.36
CA LEU A 31 6.93 12.17 16.36
C LEU A 31 6.10 12.90 15.30
N LEU A 32 5.24 13.85 15.70
CA LEU A 32 4.42 14.60 14.75
C LEU A 32 5.29 15.51 13.85
N GLU A 33 6.37 16.10 14.38
CA GLU A 33 7.36 16.83 13.60
C GLU A 33 8.07 15.90 12.58
N THR A 34 8.47 14.70 13.00
CA THR A 34 9.10 13.70 12.13
C THR A 34 8.13 13.26 11.02
N LEU A 35 6.89 12.92 11.34
CA LEU A 35 5.88 12.55 10.34
C LEU A 35 5.63 13.67 9.33
N THR A 36 5.54 14.91 9.81
CA THR A 36 5.36 16.09 8.96
C THR A 36 6.54 16.30 8.02
N LYS A 37 7.78 16.17 8.53
CA LYS A 37 9.02 16.27 7.75
C LYS A 37 9.09 15.22 6.65
N GLU A 38 8.67 13.98 6.96
CA GLU A 38 8.62 12.88 5.99
C GLU A 38 7.40 12.98 5.04
N GLY A 39 6.56 13.98 5.19
CA GLY A 39 5.43 14.24 4.28
C GLY A 39 4.15 13.45 4.58
N TYR A 40 4.01 12.88 5.77
CA TYR A 40 2.83 12.11 6.19
C TYR A 40 1.83 12.96 6.96
N ASP A 41 0.54 12.64 6.80
CA ASP A 41 -0.54 13.14 7.65
C ASP A 41 -0.76 12.20 8.84
N TYR A 42 -1.49 12.69 9.84
CA TYR A 42 -1.81 11.88 11.01
C TYR A 42 -3.19 12.20 11.60
N VAL A 43 -3.70 11.24 12.34
CA VAL A 43 -4.88 11.35 13.20
C VAL A 43 -4.46 10.92 14.60
N ILE A 44 -4.56 11.82 15.56
CA ILE A 44 -4.16 11.61 16.96
C ILE A 44 -5.18 12.28 17.88
N LEU A 45 -5.35 11.77 19.10
CA LEU A 45 -6.19 12.43 20.10
C LEU A 45 -5.74 13.88 20.34
N PRO A 46 -6.67 14.84 20.49
CA PRO A 46 -6.34 16.19 20.94
C PRO A 46 -5.62 16.19 22.29
N GLU A 47 -4.78 17.19 22.55
CA GLU A 47 -3.96 17.26 23.77
C GLU A 47 -4.80 17.27 25.06
N ASP A 48 -5.95 17.90 25.01
CA ASP A 48 -6.90 18.02 26.11
C ASP A 48 -7.85 16.81 26.26
N ALA A 49 -7.74 15.81 25.37
CA ALA A 49 -8.59 14.62 25.42
C ALA A 49 -8.25 13.68 26.60
N THR A 50 -7.05 13.80 27.16
CA THR A 50 -6.56 12.99 28.28
C THR A 50 -6.13 13.88 29.46
N PRO A 51 -6.22 13.39 30.72
CA PRO A 51 -5.97 14.20 31.90
C PRO A 51 -4.56 14.82 31.98
N THR A 52 -3.56 14.17 31.39
CA THR A 52 -2.16 14.62 31.37
C THR A 52 -1.87 15.72 30.36
N GLY A 53 -2.83 16.05 29.49
CA GLY A 53 -2.63 17.04 28.40
C GLY A 53 -1.60 16.63 27.36
N SER A 54 -1.32 15.34 27.24
CA SER A 54 -0.36 14.76 26.28
C SER A 54 -1.04 13.99 25.15
N SER A 55 -2.34 13.86 25.16
CA SER A 55 -3.11 12.93 24.31
C SER A 55 -2.64 11.47 24.39
N SER A 56 -1.85 11.12 25.39
CA SER A 56 -1.37 9.77 25.62
C SER A 56 -2.48 8.87 26.15
N ILE A 57 -2.36 7.57 25.84
CA ILE A 57 -3.26 6.54 26.32
C ILE A 57 -2.70 5.99 27.64
N GLU A 58 -3.37 6.32 28.75
CA GLU A 58 -3.02 5.90 30.10
C GLU A 58 -4.07 4.99 30.72
N THR A 59 -5.28 5.00 30.20
CA THR A 59 -6.40 4.23 30.70
C THR A 59 -7.13 3.49 29.59
N ARG A 60 -8.02 2.58 29.98
CA ARG A 60 -8.93 1.94 29.04
C ARG A 60 -9.86 2.94 28.36
N GLU A 61 -10.33 3.93 29.11
CA GLU A 61 -11.21 4.99 28.63
C GLU A 61 -10.53 5.82 27.54
N ASP A 62 -9.26 6.16 27.71
CA ASP A 62 -8.47 6.87 26.68
C ASP A 62 -8.32 6.02 25.42
N GLY A 63 -8.10 4.72 25.58
CA GLY A 63 -8.10 3.77 24.46
C GLY A 63 -9.41 3.75 23.69
N LEU A 64 -10.54 3.79 24.39
CA LEU A 64 -11.87 3.85 23.74
C LEU A 64 -12.15 5.19 23.05
N LYS A 65 -11.69 6.32 23.62
CA LYS A 65 -11.75 7.63 22.94
C LYS A 65 -10.93 7.61 21.64
N CYS A 66 -9.72 7.04 21.69
CA CYS A 66 -8.86 6.88 20.51
C CYS A 66 -9.51 5.98 19.46
N ALA A 67 -10.08 4.84 19.87
CA ALA A 67 -10.80 3.95 18.98
C ALA A 67 -11.98 4.64 18.27
N LYS A 68 -12.72 5.47 18.99
CA LYS A 68 -13.83 6.27 18.41
C LYS A 68 -13.28 7.23 17.34
N LEU A 69 -12.25 8.00 17.67
CA LEU A 69 -11.60 8.93 16.75
C LEU A 69 -11.10 8.22 15.48
N PHE A 70 -10.47 7.06 15.64
CA PHE A 70 -9.97 6.28 14.51
C PHE A 70 -11.10 5.77 13.62
N ARG A 71 -12.20 5.28 14.19
CA ARG A 71 -13.39 4.87 13.40
C ARG A 71 -14.00 6.02 12.61
N GLU A 72 -14.08 7.21 13.19
CA GLU A 72 -14.59 8.42 12.53
C GLU A 72 -13.69 8.87 11.37
N ASN A 73 -12.41 8.46 11.38
CA ASN A 73 -11.42 8.78 10.36
C ASN A 73 -10.94 7.55 9.56
N ARG A 74 -11.70 6.45 9.55
CA ARG A 74 -11.27 5.17 8.95
C ARG A 74 -10.84 5.27 7.49
N GLU A 75 -11.53 6.10 6.69
CA GLU A 75 -11.23 6.31 5.28
C GLU A 75 -9.92 7.11 5.04
N ARG A 76 -9.40 7.72 6.10
CA ARG A 76 -8.15 8.48 6.05
C ARG A 76 -6.96 7.68 6.52
N ILE A 77 -7.13 6.81 7.51
CA ILE A 77 -6.04 6.10 8.19
C ILE A 77 -5.59 4.91 7.36
N ASP A 78 -4.34 4.95 6.92
CA ASP A 78 -3.69 3.90 6.11
C ASP A 78 -2.88 2.90 6.95
N GLY A 79 -2.50 3.27 8.18
CA GLY A 79 -1.77 2.43 9.14
C GLY A 79 -1.78 3.07 10.54
N ILE A 80 -1.39 2.32 11.56
CA ILE A 80 -1.32 2.81 12.94
C ILE A 80 0.14 2.77 13.41
N ILE A 81 0.61 3.85 14.02
CA ILE A 81 1.91 3.92 14.70
C ILE A 81 1.65 4.00 16.20
N VAL A 82 2.14 3.00 16.94
CA VAL A 82 2.22 3.01 18.40
C VAL A 82 3.61 3.48 18.79
N SER A 83 3.70 4.57 19.53
CA SER A 83 4.95 5.11 20.06
C SER A 83 4.93 5.04 21.58
N LEU A 84 5.98 4.48 22.16
CA LEU A 84 6.14 4.23 23.59
C LEU A 84 7.24 5.15 24.13
N PRO A 85 6.88 6.30 24.73
CA PRO A 85 7.82 7.15 25.45
C PRO A 85 8.36 6.49 26.74
N ASN A 86 7.57 5.56 27.28
CA ASN A 86 7.88 4.73 28.44
C ASN A 86 7.15 3.38 28.31
N PHE A 87 6.98 2.63 29.43
CA PHE A 87 6.40 1.29 29.42
C PHE A 87 5.03 1.19 28.73
N GLY A 88 4.19 2.22 28.81
CA GLY A 88 2.86 2.23 28.22
C GLY A 88 1.79 1.47 29.03
N PHE A 89 0.52 1.73 28.73
CA PHE A 89 -0.61 1.02 29.32
C PHE A 89 -1.26 0.09 28.29
N GLU A 90 -0.94 -1.18 28.36
CA GLU A 90 -1.25 -2.22 27.38
C GLU A 90 -2.74 -2.29 27.02
N ILE A 91 -3.62 -2.37 28.06
CA ILE A 91 -5.09 -2.48 27.86
C ILE A 91 -5.62 -1.30 27.06
N GLY A 92 -5.17 -0.09 27.35
CA GLY A 92 -5.58 1.12 26.62
C GLY A 92 -5.16 1.08 25.16
N ILE A 93 -3.87 0.73 24.89
CA ILE A 93 -3.32 0.64 23.53
C ILE A 93 -4.06 -0.44 22.72
N ILE A 94 -4.23 -1.64 23.29
CA ILE A 94 -4.93 -2.72 22.58
C ILE A 94 -6.39 -2.37 22.31
N ASN A 95 -7.09 -1.74 23.27
CA ASN A 95 -8.48 -1.30 23.04
C ASN A 95 -8.57 -0.21 21.96
N ALA A 96 -7.58 0.70 21.87
CA ALA A 96 -7.55 1.70 20.81
C ALA A 96 -7.52 1.05 19.42
N ILE A 97 -6.76 -0.04 19.25
CA ILE A 97 -6.60 -0.73 17.97
C ILE A 97 -7.75 -1.71 17.71
N SER A 98 -8.02 -2.63 18.66
CA SER A 98 -8.99 -3.71 18.47
C SER A 98 -10.43 -3.20 18.36
N VAL A 99 -10.80 -2.17 19.16
CA VAL A 99 -12.14 -1.58 19.11
C VAL A 99 -12.31 -0.64 17.92
N ALA A 100 -11.24 0.00 17.44
CA ALA A 100 -11.32 0.77 16.19
C ALA A 100 -11.63 -0.13 14.98
N ASP A 101 -11.12 -1.34 14.97
CA ASP A 101 -11.35 -2.36 13.94
C ASP A 101 -11.11 -1.81 12.51
N LEU A 102 -9.97 -1.14 12.32
CA LEU A 102 -9.61 -0.58 11.01
C LEU A 102 -9.00 -1.62 10.09
N ASN A 103 -8.46 -2.69 10.67
CA ASN A 103 -7.76 -3.75 9.94
C ASN A 103 -6.61 -3.20 9.05
N VAL A 104 -5.89 -2.20 9.51
CA VAL A 104 -4.71 -1.62 8.84
C VAL A 104 -3.42 -2.11 9.51
N PRO A 105 -2.26 -2.04 8.84
CA PRO A 105 -0.97 -2.38 9.45
C PRO A 105 -0.68 -1.56 10.71
N VAL A 106 0.06 -2.15 11.65
CA VAL A 106 0.47 -1.52 12.91
C VAL A 106 1.99 -1.54 13.01
N LEU A 107 2.62 -0.40 13.32
CA LEU A 107 4.03 -0.28 13.65
C LEU A 107 4.18 0.00 15.15
N VAL A 108 5.09 -0.69 15.84
CA VAL A 108 5.39 -0.44 17.25
C VAL A 108 6.81 0.07 17.40
N GLN A 109 6.93 1.30 17.89
CA GLN A 109 8.19 1.99 18.18
C GLN A 109 8.29 2.27 19.68
N ALA A 110 9.50 2.22 20.24
CA ALA A 110 9.80 2.62 21.60
C ALA A 110 11.01 3.56 21.65
N CYS A 111 11.02 4.50 22.59
CA CYS A 111 12.13 5.41 22.83
C CYS A 111 13.30 4.69 23.51
N ASP A 112 14.51 5.26 23.37
CA ASP A 112 15.68 4.72 24.03
C ASP A 112 15.56 4.82 25.55
N ASP A 113 15.98 3.76 26.24
CA ASP A 113 16.21 3.75 27.67
C ASP A 113 17.64 4.23 27.94
N GLU A 114 17.78 5.35 28.65
CA GLU A 114 19.08 5.96 28.96
C GLU A 114 19.65 5.35 30.26
N ASN A 115 20.88 4.82 30.21
CA ASN A 115 21.47 4.04 31.30
C ASN A 115 21.66 4.82 32.61
N ASP A 116 21.74 6.14 32.56
CA ASP A 116 21.92 7.04 33.71
C ASP A 116 20.60 7.59 34.25
N LYS A 117 19.48 7.33 33.57
CA LYS A 117 18.14 7.81 33.95
C LYS A 117 17.34 6.69 34.59
N VAL A 118 17.58 6.44 35.86
CA VAL A 118 16.98 5.34 36.62
C VAL A 118 15.96 5.81 37.68
N ASP A 119 15.85 7.12 37.91
CA ASP A 119 14.88 7.70 38.84
C ASP A 119 13.47 7.76 38.22
N LEU A 120 12.46 7.99 39.07
CA LEU A 120 11.04 8.00 38.66
C LEU A 120 10.70 9.08 37.65
N ASP A 121 11.39 10.21 37.68
CA ASP A 121 11.08 11.36 36.83
C ASP A 121 11.68 11.21 35.42
N SER A 122 12.73 10.41 35.27
CA SER A 122 13.49 10.33 34.02
C SER A 122 13.47 8.96 33.35
N ARG A 123 13.22 7.86 34.11
CA ARG A 123 13.24 6.49 33.55
C ARG A 123 12.06 6.26 32.60
N ARG A 124 12.28 5.41 31.62
CA ARG A 124 11.29 5.07 30.60
C ARG A 124 10.79 3.63 30.68
N ASP A 125 11.64 2.64 30.82
CA ASP A 125 11.32 1.22 30.66
C ASP A 125 10.62 0.92 29.33
N ALA A 126 10.95 1.69 28.28
CA ALA A 126 10.24 1.69 27.02
C ALA A 126 10.48 0.41 26.22
N PHE A 127 11.67 -0.18 26.31
CA PHE A 127 11.96 -1.48 25.71
C PHE A 127 11.07 -2.59 26.30
N CYS A 128 10.97 -2.65 27.62
CA CYS A 128 10.07 -3.59 28.30
C CYS A 128 8.61 -3.39 27.89
N GLY A 129 8.20 -2.11 27.79
CA GLY A 129 6.86 -1.74 27.30
C GLY A 129 6.59 -2.22 25.88
N LYS A 130 7.57 -2.12 24.99
CA LYS A 130 7.47 -2.60 23.61
C LYS A 130 7.27 -4.11 23.55
N ILE A 131 8.06 -4.89 24.30
CA ILE A 131 7.90 -6.33 24.39
C ILE A 131 6.47 -6.68 24.84
N SER A 132 5.97 -5.96 25.84
CA SER A 132 4.64 -6.18 26.40
C SER A 132 3.53 -5.85 25.39
N VAL A 133 3.58 -4.70 24.72
CA VAL A 133 2.61 -4.31 23.69
C VAL A 133 2.63 -5.29 22.52
N CYS A 134 3.81 -5.65 22.02
CA CYS A 134 3.94 -6.63 20.93
C CYS A 134 3.35 -7.99 21.31
N ASN A 135 3.61 -8.47 22.54
CA ASN A 135 3.02 -9.70 23.03
C ASN A 135 1.48 -9.63 23.11
N ASN A 136 0.94 -8.50 23.56
CA ASN A 136 -0.51 -8.30 23.60
C ASN A 136 -1.11 -8.29 22.17
N LEU A 137 -0.50 -7.58 21.23
CA LEU A 137 -0.94 -7.62 19.83
C LEU A 137 -0.98 -9.04 19.28
N TYR A 138 0.08 -9.82 19.56
CA TYR A 138 0.14 -11.25 19.19
C TYR A 138 -1.01 -12.05 19.80
N GLN A 139 -1.29 -11.89 21.11
CA GLN A 139 -2.38 -12.59 21.79
C GLN A 139 -3.76 -12.24 21.24
N TYR A 140 -3.95 -10.99 20.76
CA TYR A 140 -5.19 -10.55 20.12
C TYR A 140 -5.27 -10.89 18.62
N GLY A 141 -4.24 -11.56 18.07
CA GLY A 141 -4.20 -11.91 16.65
C GLY A 141 -4.05 -10.69 15.72
N ILE A 142 -3.51 -9.59 16.23
CA ILE A 142 -3.28 -8.35 15.47
C ILE A 142 -1.85 -8.38 14.93
N PRO A 143 -1.67 -8.50 13.60
CA PRO A 143 -0.34 -8.42 12.98
C PRO A 143 0.29 -7.05 13.22
N PHE A 144 1.59 -7.03 13.50
CA PHE A 144 2.34 -5.79 13.67
C PHE A 144 3.71 -5.87 12.98
N THR A 145 4.26 -4.71 12.68
CA THR A 145 5.63 -4.51 12.19
C THR A 145 6.48 -4.01 13.35
N ASP A 146 7.64 -4.62 13.52
CA ASP A 146 8.66 -4.14 14.44
C ASP A 146 9.63 -3.19 13.73
N THR A 147 10.33 -2.37 14.50
CA THR A 147 11.39 -1.48 14.02
C THR A 147 12.73 -2.22 13.90
N THR A 148 13.65 -1.71 13.08
CA THR A 148 14.97 -2.33 12.82
C THR A 148 15.80 -2.49 14.10
N LEU A 149 15.78 -1.50 15.00
CA LEU A 149 16.31 -1.61 16.35
C LEU A 149 15.16 -1.68 17.36
N HIS A 150 15.43 -2.19 18.54
CA HIS A 150 14.41 -2.33 19.59
C HIS A 150 13.89 -0.98 20.08
N THR A 151 14.78 -0.02 20.19
CA THR A 151 14.49 1.35 20.65
C THR A 151 15.19 2.37 19.77
N TYR A 152 14.67 3.59 19.73
CA TYR A 152 15.23 4.73 19.00
C TYR A 152 14.96 6.04 19.70
N SER A 153 15.87 7.00 19.51
CA SER A 153 15.47 8.40 19.53
C SER A 153 14.48 8.69 18.40
N ILE A 154 13.44 9.47 18.66
CA ILE A 154 12.43 9.84 17.65
C ILE A 154 13.05 10.57 16.44
N TYR A 155 14.14 11.31 16.66
CA TYR A 155 14.85 12.02 15.59
C TYR A 155 15.88 11.17 14.84
N SER A 156 15.95 9.87 15.12
CA SER A 156 16.86 8.97 14.43
C SER A 156 16.50 8.82 12.94
N ASP A 157 17.51 8.96 12.06
CA ASP A 157 17.34 8.68 10.63
C ASP A 157 16.93 7.22 10.37
N LEU A 158 17.32 6.30 11.26
CA LEU A 158 16.89 4.89 11.17
C LEU A 158 15.39 4.74 11.44
N LEU A 159 14.85 5.50 12.42
CA LEU A 159 13.40 5.50 12.65
C LEU A 159 12.65 6.12 11.46
N ALA A 160 13.14 7.21 10.89
CA ALA A 160 12.57 7.80 9.69
C ALA A 160 12.55 6.79 8.52
N ALA A 161 13.63 6.02 8.34
CA ALA A 161 13.70 4.95 7.34
C ALA A 161 12.67 3.83 7.63
N ASP A 162 12.50 3.41 8.89
CA ASP A 162 11.49 2.42 9.28
C ASP A 162 10.05 2.93 9.06
N ILE A 163 9.77 4.21 9.32
CA ILE A 163 8.47 4.84 9.03
C ILE A 163 8.21 4.83 7.51
N ASN A 164 9.21 5.18 6.69
CA ASN A 164 9.11 5.15 5.24
C ASN A 164 8.87 3.72 4.70
N LYS A 165 9.55 2.72 5.26
CA LYS A 165 9.32 1.30 4.98
C LYS A 165 7.91 0.87 5.40
N PHE A 166 7.46 1.30 6.57
CA PHE A 166 6.10 1.02 7.05
C PHE A 166 5.04 1.64 6.14
N ALA A 167 5.25 2.86 5.64
CA ALA A 167 4.38 3.46 4.65
C ALA A 167 4.29 2.62 3.36
N ALA A 168 5.40 2.03 2.91
CA ALA A 168 5.40 1.09 1.79
C ALA A 168 4.58 -0.17 2.10
N ILE A 169 4.72 -0.75 3.29
CA ILE A 169 3.90 -1.89 3.76
C ILE A 169 2.42 -1.51 3.75
N CYS A 170 2.04 -0.34 4.25
CA CYS A 170 0.66 0.13 4.24
C CYS A 170 0.11 0.25 2.81
N ARG A 171 0.89 0.78 1.86
CA ARG A 171 0.48 0.86 0.45
C ARG A 171 0.21 -0.53 -0.14
N VAL A 172 1.11 -1.48 0.11
CA VAL A 172 0.97 -2.86 -0.40
C VAL A 172 -0.26 -3.55 0.21
N VAL A 173 -0.38 -3.54 1.54
CA VAL A 173 -1.48 -4.22 2.23
C VAL A 173 -2.83 -3.63 1.84
N ASN A 174 -2.95 -2.30 1.83
CA ASN A 174 -4.21 -1.64 1.51
C ASN A 174 -4.55 -1.75 0.01
N GLY A 175 -3.54 -1.68 -0.87
CA GLY A 175 -3.74 -1.83 -2.31
C GLY A 175 -4.14 -3.24 -2.73
N LEU A 176 -3.56 -4.27 -2.12
CA LEU A 176 -3.88 -5.65 -2.47
C LEU A 176 -5.24 -6.12 -1.92
N ARG A 177 -5.72 -5.57 -0.82
CA ARG A 177 -6.98 -6.02 -0.17
C ARG A 177 -8.22 -6.01 -1.06
N HIS A 178 -8.27 -5.12 -2.04
CA HIS A 178 -9.40 -4.95 -2.95
C HIS A 178 -8.93 -4.87 -4.39
N ALA A 179 -7.73 -5.42 -4.67
CA ALA A 179 -7.14 -5.38 -5.99
C ALA A 179 -8.01 -6.12 -7.02
N ARG A 180 -8.14 -5.51 -8.19
CA ARG A 180 -8.85 -6.07 -9.35
C ARG A 180 -7.82 -6.35 -10.44
N ILE A 181 -7.55 -7.63 -10.68
CA ILE A 181 -6.54 -8.08 -11.63
C ILE A 181 -7.22 -8.53 -12.92
N GLY A 182 -6.98 -7.83 -14.00
CA GLY A 182 -7.50 -8.20 -15.31
C GLY A 182 -6.78 -9.44 -15.86
N ALA A 183 -7.53 -10.37 -16.44
CA ALA A 183 -7.00 -11.52 -17.17
C ALA A 183 -7.55 -11.51 -18.60
N ILE A 184 -6.73 -11.08 -19.56
CA ILE A 184 -7.13 -10.96 -20.98
C ILE A 184 -6.69 -12.20 -21.74
N GLY A 185 -7.66 -13.01 -22.16
CA GLY A 185 -7.41 -14.26 -22.85
C GLY A 185 -7.15 -15.44 -21.93
N THR A 186 -6.41 -16.43 -22.41
CA THR A 186 -6.11 -17.65 -21.67
C THR A 186 -4.62 -17.96 -21.67
N ARG A 187 -4.14 -18.54 -20.59
CA ARG A 187 -2.76 -19.02 -20.45
C ARG A 187 -2.48 -20.12 -21.48
N PRO A 188 -1.39 -20.05 -22.23
CA PRO A 188 -0.97 -21.16 -23.09
C PRO A 188 -0.77 -22.46 -22.30
N ALA A 189 -1.16 -23.60 -22.88
CA ALA A 189 -1.14 -24.88 -22.18
C ALA A 189 0.25 -25.29 -21.66
N GLY A 190 1.31 -24.93 -22.38
CA GLY A 190 2.70 -25.21 -22.03
C GLY A 190 3.24 -24.41 -20.84
N PHE A 191 2.66 -23.26 -20.51
CA PHE A 191 3.10 -22.41 -19.42
C PHE A 191 2.55 -22.84 -18.06
N GLN A 192 3.10 -23.93 -17.51
CA GLN A 192 2.68 -24.51 -16.23
C GLN A 192 3.09 -23.64 -15.03
N THR A 193 4.16 -22.84 -15.18
CA THR A 193 4.71 -21.96 -14.11
C THR A 193 3.78 -20.80 -13.76
N VAL A 194 2.94 -20.32 -14.68
CA VAL A 194 2.07 -19.16 -14.49
C VAL A 194 0.65 -19.54 -14.04
N ARG A 195 0.46 -20.75 -13.55
CA ARG A 195 -0.83 -21.18 -12.98
C ARG A 195 -1.08 -20.47 -11.64
N ALA A 196 -2.25 -19.90 -11.49
CA ALA A 196 -2.71 -19.29 -10.26
C ALA A 196 -3.99 -19.93 -9.76
N SER A 197 -4.25 -19.82 -8.45
CA SER A 197 -5.51 -20.20 -7.83
C SER A 197 -6.32 -18.95 -7.52
N GLU A 198 -7.34 -18.67 -8.33
CA GLU A 198 -8.23 -17.52 -8.12
C GLU A 198 -8.94 -17.58 -6.75
N LYS A 199 -9.25 -18.78 -6.26
CA LYS A 199 -9.88 -18.96 -4.93
C LYS A 199 -8.96 -18.54 -3.79
N LEU A 200 -7.63 -18.76 -3.91
CA LEU A 200 -6.67 -18.31 -2.91
C LEU A 200 -6.46 -16.79 -2.99
N LEU A 201 -6.44 -16.24 -4.20
CA LEU A 201 -6.39 -14.78 -4.40
C LEU A 201 -7.63 -14.11 -3.80
N GLN A 202 -8.82 -14.65 -4.07
CA GLN A 202 -10.07 -14.15 -3.50
C GLN A 202 -10.10 -14.20 -1.96
N ALA A 203 -9.54 -15.24 -1.36
CA ALA A 203 -9.41 -15.34 0.10
C ALA A 203 -8.52 -14.25 0.69
N SER A 204 -7.62 -13.67 -0.11
CA SER A 204 -6.77 -12.52 0.24
C SER A 204 -7.37 -11.16 -0.16
N GLY A 205 -8.60 -11.15 -0.69
CA GLY A 205 -9.29 -9.94 -1.14
C GLY A 205 -9.02 -9.53 -2.59
N ILE A 206 -8.19 -10.29 -3.33
CA ILE A 206 -7.83 -10.02 -4.72
C ILE A 206 -8.85 -10.67 -5.66
N THR A 207 -9.48 -9.88 -6.51
CA THR A 207 -10.47 -10.37 -7.48
C THR A 207 -9.86 -10.42 -8.88
N VAL A 208 -9.97 -11.58 -9.54
CA VAL A 208 -9.57 -11.73 -10.95
C VAL A 208 -10.77 -11.44 -11.84
N ILE A 209 -10.59 -10.61 -12.85
CA ILE A 209 -11.61 -10.22 -13.82
C ILE A 209 -11.20 -10.75 -15.20
N PRO A 210 -11.73 -11.88 -15.65
CA PRO A 210 -11.39 -12.43 -16.95
C PRO A 210 -12.20 -11.77 -18.08
N VAL A 211 -11.57 -11.70 -19.26
CA VAL A 211 -12.22 -11.37 -20.53
C VAL A 211 -11.66 -12.24 -21.65
N ASP A 212 -12.49 -12.67 -22.57
CA ASP A 212 -12.04 -13.38 -23.76
C ASP A 212 -11.21 -12.44 -24.66
N LEU A 213 -10.09 -12.94 -25.18
CA LEU A 213 -9.24 -12.14 -26.06
C LEU A 213 -10.01 -11.64 -27.29
N SER A 214 -10.95 -12.42 -27.81
CA SER A 214 -11.77 -12.05 -28.97
C SER A 214 -12.64 -10.81 -28.73
N GLU A 215 -13.05 -10.54 -27.50
CA GLU A 215 -13.81 -9.34 -27.15
C GLU A 215 -12.91 -8.09 -27.26
N ILE A 216 -11.67 -8.17 -26.78
CA ILE A 216 -10.69 -7.09 -26.89
C ILE A 216 -10.34 -6.85 -28.37
N LEU A 217 -10.12 -7.93 -29.14
CA LEU A 217 -9.84 -7.81 -30.58
C LEU A 217 -11.02 -7.22 -31.36
N ALA A 218 -12.25 -7.63 -31.05
CA ALA A 218 -13.44 -7.06 -31.64
C ALA A 218 -13.61 -5.58 -31.31
N ALA A 219 -13.28 -5.16 -30.10
CA ALA A 219 -13.25 -3.76 -29.70
C ALA A 219 -12.16 -2.97 -30.45
N ALA A 220 -10.96 -3.54 -30.59
CA ALA A 220 -9.87 -2.95 -31.33
C ALA A 220 -10.21 -2.75 -32.83
N HIS A 221 -10.84 -3.73 -33.47
CA HIS A 221 -11.26 -3.65 -34.87
C HIS A 221 -12.33 -2.56 -35.14
N LYS A 222 -13.14 -2.20 -34.15
CA LYS A 222 -14.17 -1.16 -34.27
C LYS A 222 -13.60 0.27 -34.19
N ILE A 223 -12.34 0.42 -33.81
CA ILE A 223 -11.72 1.75 -33.75
C ILE A 223 -11.36 2.22 -35.13
N GLU A 224 -11.99 3.33 -35.57
CA GLU A 224 -11.72 3.93 -36.89
C GLU A 224 -10.35 4.61 -36.90
N ASP A 225 -9.70 4.63 -38.07
CA ASP A 225 -8.37 5.24 -38.21
C ASP A 225 -8.38 6.76 -37.96
N THR A 226 -9.53 7.39 -38.06
CA THR A 226 -9.75 8.82 -37.78
C THR A 226 -10.08 9.12 -36.31
N ASP A 227 -10.19 8.10 -35.45
CA ASP A 227 -10.51 8.28 -34.03
C ASP A 227 -9.40 9.08 -33.33
N GLU A 228 -9.78 10.17 -32.66
CA GLU A 228 -8.83 11.04 -31.94
C GLU A 228 -8.05 10.32 -30.88
N VAL A 229 -8.68 9.33 -30.19
CA VAL A 229 -8.00 8.50 -29.15
C VAL A 229 -6.93 7.63 -29.81
N LEU A 230 -7.19 7.07 -31.00
CA LEU A 230 -6.19 6.31 -31.75
C LEU A 230 -5.04 7.21 -32.21
N GLN A 231 -5.32 8.40 -32.73
CA GLN A 231 -4.27 9.32 -33.15
C GLN A 231 -3.39 9.77 -31.98
N ALA A 232 -3.99 10.00 -30.81
CA ALA A 232 -3.24 10.29 -29.58
C ALA A 232 -2.35 9.10 -29.18
N LYS A 233 -2.86 7.87 -29.25
CA LYS A 233 -2.10 6.64 -28.92
C LYS A 233 -0.95 6.41 -29.88
N LEU A 234 -1.15 6.63 -31.18
CA LEU A 234 -0.08 6.54 -32.19
C LEU A 234 1.06 7.53 -31.90
N LYS A 235 0.72 8.75 -31.52
CA LYS A 235 1.69 9.77 -31.11
C LYS A 235 2.43 9.35 -29.84
N GLU A 236 1.71 8.84 -28.85
CA GLU A 236 2.26 8.35 -27.59
C GLU A 236 3.29 7.23 -27.81
N ILE A 237 2.96 6.21 -28.62
CA ILE A 237 3.87 5.12 -28.96
C ILE A 237 5.15 5.63 -29.67
N ARG A 238 5.01 6.57 -30.64
CA ARG A 238 6.17 7.14 -31.34
C ARG A 238 7.07 7.99 -30.44
N GLN A 239 6.52 8.56 -29.37
CA GLN A 239 7.31 9.27 -28.36
C GLN A 239 8.00 8.31 -27.39
N TYR A 240 7.36 7.16 -27.12
CA TYR A 240 7.84 6.14 -26.21
C TYR A 240 8.98 5.29 -26.79
N ALA A 241 8.87 4.90 -28.07
CA ALA A 241 9.84 4.02 -28.70
C ALA A 241 10.10 4.41 -30.16
N VAL A 242 11.31 4.08 -30.64
CA VAL A 242 11.65 4.21 -32.07
C VAL A 242 10.92 3.12 -32.86
N VAL A 243 10.06 3.54 -33.77
CA VAL A 243 9.32 2.63 -34.65
C VAL A 243 9.89 2.69 -36.07
N PRO A 244 10.53 1.60 -36.56
CA PRO A 244 11.00 1.55 -37.95
C PRO A 244 9.84 1.66 -38.95
N GLU A 245 10.03 2.39 -40.04
CA GLU A 245 8.99 2.69 -41.04
C GLU A 245 8.31 1.43 -41.63
N GLN A 246 9.07 0.36 -41.78
CA GLN A 246 8.59 -0.94 -42.26
C GLN A 246 7.50 -1.59 -41.39
N TYR A 247 7.31 -1.12 -40.14
CA TYR A 247 6.30 -1.61 -39.21
C TYR A 247 5.14 -0.64 -38.98
N SER A 248 4.96 0.37 -39.86
CA SER A 248 3.91 1.39 -39.72
C SER A 248 2.50 0.79 -39.64
N ASP A 249 2.19 -0.22 -40.44
CA ASP A 249 0.90 -0.92 -40.41
C ASP A 249 0.69 -1.68 -39.07
N LYS A 250 1.76 -2.30 -38.56
CA LYS A 250 1.73 -2.99 -37.25
C LYS A 250 1.54 -2.00 -36.09
N LEU A 251 2.07 -0.79 -36.24
CA LEU A 251 1.88 0.27 -35.25
C LEU A 251 0.42 0.66 -35.09
N VAL A 252 -0.37 0.73 -36.18
CA VAL A 252 -1.81 1.01 -36.10
C VAL A 252 -2.55 -0.10 -35.37
N LEU A 253 -2.26 -1.35 -35.67
CA LEU A 253 -2.84 -2.50 -34.94
C LEU A 253 -2.46 -2.46 -33.45
N GLN A 254 -1.19 -2.21 -33.14
CA GLN A 254 -0.68 -2.08 -31.78
C GLN A 254 -1.39 -0.96 -31.01
N ALA A 255 -1.60 0.20 -31.64
CA ALA A 255 -2.30 1.34 -31.04
C ALA A 255 -3.78 1.03 -30.78
N LYS A 256 -4.48 0.41 -31.74
CA LYS A 256 -5.88 -0.02 -31.57
C LYS A 256 -6.02 -1.03 -30.43
N PHE A 257 -5.12 -2.03 -30.36
CA PHE A 257 -5.08 -2.99 -29.27
C PHE A 257 -4.87 -2.30 -27.92
N GLY A 258 -3.87 -1.42 -27.82
CA GLY A 258 -3.61 -0.66 -26.59
C GLY A 258 -4.80 0.17 -26.12
N VAL A 259 -5.48 0.87 -27.04
CA VAL A 259 -6.70 1.64 -26.72
C VAL A 259 -7.83 0.72 -26.23
N ALA A 260 -8.03 -0.44 -26.89
CA ALA A 260 -9.07 -1.39 -26.47
C ALA A 260 -8.81 -1.96 -25.07
N VAL A 261 -7.55 -2.31 -24.78
CA VAL A 261 -7.12 -2.78 -23.45
C VAL A 261 -7.34 -1.69 -22.39
N GLU A 262 -6.85 -0.47 -22.61
CA GLU A 262 -6.99 0.63 -21.67
C GLU A 262 -8.46 0.98 -21.39
N LYS A 263 -9.32 1.02 -22.40
CA LYS A 263 -10.77 1.26 -22.24
C LYS A 263 -11.43 0.14 -21.42
N TRP A 264 -11.07 -1.12 -21.69
CA TRP A 264 -11.61 -2.24 -20.92
C TRP A 264 -11.15 -2.21 -19.47
N MET A 265 -9.88 -1.90 -19.23
CA MET A 265 -9.34 -1.77 -17.87
C MET A 265 -10.03 -0.65 -17.08
N GLU A 266 -10.25 0.51 -17.72
CA GLU A 266 -10.95 1.63 -17.08
C GLU A 266 -12.40 1.27 -16.74
N ALA A 267 -13.14 0.66 -17.68
CA ALA A 267 -14.53 0.26 -17.48
C ALA A 267 -14.72 -0.79 -16.38
N ASN A 268 -13.68 -1.59 -16.08
CA ASN A 268 -13.70 -2.64 -15.07
C ASN A 268 -12.88 -2.32 -13.83
N GLU A 269 -12.38 -1.09 -13.68
CA GLU A 269 -11.58 -0.63 -12.53
C GLU A 269 -10.37 -1.54 -12.25
N ILE A 270 -9.64 -1.95 -13.28
CA ILE A 270 -8.49 -2.87 -13.19
C ILE A 270 -7.27 -2.15 -12.66
N ASP A 271 -6.63 -2.71 -11.63
CA ASP A 271 -5.41 -2.18 -11.00
C ASP A 271 -4.12 -2.71 -11.64
N ALA A 272 -4.15 -3.95 -12.12
CA ALA A 272 -3.06 -4.59 -12.87
C ALA A 272 -3.63 -5.62 -13.83
N VAL A 273 -2.92 -5.96 -14.89
CA VAL A 273 -3.45 -6.85 -15.94
C VAL A 273 -2.46 -7.95 -16.32
N ALA A 274 -2.96 -9.12 -16.67
CA ALA A 274 -2.22 -10.21 -17.27
C ALA A 274 -2.76 -10.47 -18.67
N ILE A 275 -1.93 -10.37 -19.71
CA ILE A 275 -2.36 -10.37 -21.11
C ILE A 275 -1.80 -11.58 -21.86
N GLN A 276 -2.67 -12.29 -22.59
CA GLN A 276 -2.25 -13.31 -23.52
C GLN A 276 -1.47 -12.69 -24.69
N CYS A 277 -0.27 -13.17 -24.96
CA CYS A 277 0.46 -12.77 -26.16
C CYS A 277 0.59 -13.94 -27.16
N TRP A 278 0.96 -15.12 -26.76
CA TRP A 278 1.09 -16.31 -27.61
C TRP A 278 -0.21 -17.10 -27.67
N ASP A 279 -0.61 -17.69 -28.80
CA ASP A 279 -0.12 -17.41 -30.19
C ASP A 279 -1.15 -16.53 -30.90
N SER A 280 -2.37 -16.47 -30.31
CA SER A 280 -3.58 -15.97 -30.96
C SER A 280 -3.49 -14.47 -31.31
N LEU A 281 -2.92 -13.67 -30.44
CA LEU A 281 -2.77 -12.23 -30.70
C LEU A 281 -1.83 -12.00 -31.89
N GLU A 282 -0.71 -12.71 -31.92
CA GLU A 282 0.27 -12.55 -32.99
C GLU A 282 -0.23 -13.11 -34.34
N GLN A 283 -0.86 -14.29 -34.33
CA GLN A 283 -1.30 -14.97 -35.54
C GLN A 283 -2.62 -14.40 -36.10
N ASN A 284 -3.59 -14.09 -35.23
CA ASN A 284 -4.93 -13.71 -35.67
C ASN A 284 -5.13 -12.20 -35.75
N TYR A 285 -4.41 -11.42 -34.93
CA TYR A 285 -4.51 -9.95 -34.97
C TYR A 285 -3.29 -9.28 -35.60
N GLY A 286 -2.13 -9.87 -35.46
CA GLY A 286 -0.91 -9.47 -36.17
C GLY A 286 -0.02 -8.48 -35.42
N CYS A 287 -0.14 -8.34 -34.07
CA CYS A 287 0.81 -7.63 -33.24
C CYS A 287 1.07 -8.40 -31.93
N ALA A 288 2.13 -8.03 -31.21
CA ALA A 288 2.45 -8.54 -29.89
C ALA A 288 1.92 -7.59 -28.80
N ALA A 289 1.68 -8.12 -27.58
CA ALA A 289 1.19 -7.32 -26.45
C ALA A 289 2.31 -6.45 -25.80
N CYS A 290 3.57 -6.72 -26.07
CA CYS A 290 4.74 -6.21 -25.31
C CYS A 290 4.77 -4.68 -25.18
N VAL A 291 4.52 -3.93 -26.26
CA VAL A 291 4.53 -2.46 -26.22
C VAL A 291 3.42 -1.94 -25.33
N THR A 292 2.20 -2.49 -25.43
CA THR A 292 1.08 -2.11 -24.59
C THR A 292 1.40 -2.37 -23.11
N MET A 293 1.95 -3.54 -22.77
CA MET A 293 2.32 -3.91 -21.40
C MET A 293 3.42 -2.98 -20.85
N SER A 294 4.45 -2.70 -21.64
CA SER A 294 5.54 -1.81 -21.26
C SER A 294 5.04 -0.39 -20.96
N MET A 295 4.18 0.16 -21.83
CA MET A 295 3.59 1.50 -21.64
C MET A 295 2.62 1.57 -20.44
N LEU A 296 1.90 0.49 -20.13
CA LEU A 296 1.07 0.39 -18.93
C LEU A 296 1.94 0.38 -17.68
N SER A 297 2.99 -0.43 -17.65
CA SER A 297 3.92 -0.50 -16.51
C SER A 297 4.61 0.84 -16.27
N GLU A 298 5.01 1.58 -17.31
CA GLU A 298 5.54 2.95 -17.19
C GLU A 298 4.56 3.92 -16.53
N LYS A 299 3.26 3.72 -16.75
CA LYS A 299 2.18 4.49 -16.09
C LYS A 299 1.86 3.98 -14.67
N LEU A 300 2.68 3.11 -14.10
CA LEU A 300 2.46 2.44 -12.82
C LEU A 300 1.18 1.56 -12.80
N ILE A 301 0.83 1.00 -13.94
CA ILE A 301 -0.23 0.02 -14.12
C ILE A 301 0.44 -1.28 -14.56
N PRO A 302 0.78 -2.20 -13.64
CA PRO A 302 1.52 -3.41 -13.97
C PRO A 302 0.81 -4.29 -14.98
N ALA A 303 1.56 -4.81 -15.94
CA ALA A 303 1.03 -5.66 -17.01
C ALA A 303 1.95 -6.85 -17.25
N ALA A 304 1.50 -8.05 -16.87
CA ALA A 304 2.24 -9.30 -17.00
C ALA A 304 1.90 -10.02 -18.31
N CYS A 305 2.87 -10.75 -18.86
CA CYS A 305 2.72 -11.55 -20.06
C CYS A 305 2.05 -12.91 -19.75
N GLU A 306 1.61 -13.64 -20.78
CA GLU A 306 1.13 -15.02 -20.74
C GLU A 306 -0.06 -15.30 -19.81
N VAL A 307 -0.83 -14.27 -19.52
CA VAL A 307 -1.89 -14.32 -18.51
C VAL A 307 -1.34 -14.78 -17.14
N ASP A 308 -0.12 -14.33 -16.80
CA ASP A 308 0.46 -14.57 -15.49
C ASP A 308 -0.18 -13.67 -14.43
N ILE A 309 -1.30 -14.13 -13.89
CA ILE A 309 -2.05 -13.43 -12.84
C ILE A 309 -1.18 -13.25 -11.59
N ALA A 310 -0.40 -14.27 -11.20
CA ALA A 310 0.47 -14.19 -10.03
C ALA A 310 1.61 -13.19 -10.25
N GLY A 311 2.17 -13.15 -11.47
CA GLY A 311 3.13 -12.14 -11.90
C GLY A 311 2.54 -10.74 -11.83
N ALA A 312 1.33 -10.51 -12.35
CA ALA A 312 0.65 -9.22 -12.28
C ALA A 312 0.43 -8.75 -10.84
N VAL A 313 0.01 -9.65 -9.93
CA VAL A 313 -0.12 -9.34 -8.48
C VAL A 313 1.23 -8.97 -7.87
N SER A 314 2.30 -9.72 -8.21
CA SER A 314 3.66 -9.45 -7.70
C SER A 314 4.19 -8.11 -8.20
N MET A 315 4.02 -7.80 -9.48
CA MET A 315 4.37 -6.50 -10.07
C MET A 315 3.58 -5.37 -9.40
N TYR A 316 2.28 -5.57 -9.13
CA TYR A 316 1.46 -4.58 -8.45
C TYR A 316 1.95 -4.31 -7.02
N ALA A 317 2.26 -5.35 -6.26
CA ALA A 317 2.85 -5.22 -4.93
C ALA A 317 4.17 -4.43 -4.95
N LEU A 318 5.06 -4.72 -5.91
CA LEU A 318 6.34 -4.01 -6.07
C LEU A 318 6.13 -2.53 -6.47
N THR A 319 5.20 -2.26 -7.36
CA THR A 319 4.84 -0.89 -7.76
C THR A 319 4.26 -0.10 -6.58
N LEU A 320 3.39 -0.71 -5.78
CA LEU A 320 2.84 -0.09 -4.56
C LEU A 320 3.95 0.18 -3.52
N ALA A 321 4.90 -0.74 -3.36
CA ALA A 321 6.00 -0.60 -2.43
C ALA A 321 6.97 0.52 -2.83
N SER A 322 7.41 0.51 -4.07
CA SER A 322 8.47 1.39 -4.58
C SER A 322 7.97 2.74 -5.10
N GLY A 323 6.75 2.79 -5.63
CA GLY A 323 6.25 3.91 -6.43
C GLY A 323 6.91 4.03 -7.80
N CYS A 324 7.59 2.98 -8.25
CA CYS A 324 8.28 2.87 -9.55
C CYS A 324 7.62 1.79 -10.41
N PRO A 325 7.83 1.82 -11.75
CA PRO A 325 7.47 0.70 -12.60
C PRO A 325 8.13 -0.61 -12.14
N SER A 326 7.44 -1.72 -12.34
CA SER A 326 7.96 -3.06 -12.10
C SER A 326 7.76 -3.94 -13.34
N ALA A 327 8.65 -4.92 -13.53
CA ALA A 327 8.62 -5.89 -14.63
C ALA A 327 8.87 -7.31 -14.09
#